data_2e0e3a7c11057e82e5815b66a8fca268
#
_entry.id   2e0e3a7c11057e82e5815b66a8fca268
#
_cell.length_a   1.000
_cell.length_b   1.000
_cell.length_c   1.000
_cell.angle_alpha   90.00
_cell.angle_beta   90.00
_cell.angle_gamma   90.00
#
_symmetry.space_group_name_H-M   'P 1'
#
loop_
_entity.id
_entity.type
_entity.pdbx_description
1 polymer ?
#
loop_
_entity_poly.entity_id
_entity_poly.type
_entity_poly.pdbx_seq_one_letter_code
_entity_poly.pdbx_strand_id
1 'polypeptide(L)'
;MKVIKVLLAITFVTIIIVSCLGEKKKNESALANSPQEKLYAVFDDSNNLVRPKDYRSWVFMGTASTPKSQDPNVIFPDFQNVYVDPVSFTYWKIHGEWREGTIIVKELLRQGDTVSSVGHGFFQGAHFEVAASVKDSKRFPTMHNGWNYFGFADFKKLKLNETSIPLGAQCAGCHNNNAIDGDVFYQYYPVMLAAKGYGDGNPENENTRPGLVEDYQHYKAIKEYIKNMKTQK
;
A
#
# COMPACT_ATOMS: atom_id res chain seq x y z
N MET A 1 -58.58 -32.17 -9.74
CA MET A 1 -57.63 -31.94 -8.63
C MET A 1 -56.14 -32.04 -9.00
N LYS A 2 -55.68 -32.93 -9.87
CA LYS A 2 -54.24 -33.06 -10.24
C LYS A 2 -53.71 -31.86 -11.08
N VAL A 3 -54.51 -31.30 -11.96
CA VAL A 3 -54.10 -30.18 -12.83
C VAL A 3 -53.86 -28.86 -12.07
N ILE A 4 -54.67 -28.58 -11.04
CA ILE A 4 -54.52 -27.39 -10.19
C ILE A 4 -53.24 -27.43 -9.35
N LYS A 5 -52.82 -28.61 -8.90
CA LYS A 5 -51.56 -28.75 -8.13
C LYS A 5 -50.31 -28.52 -8.98
N VAL A 6 -50.33 -28.86 -10.26
CA VAL A 6 -49.21 -28.64 -11.20
C VAL A 6 -49.07 -27.16 -11.55
N LEU A 7 -50.19 -26.44 -11.76
CA LEU A 7 -50.20 -25.02 -12.03
C LEU A 7 -49.65 -24.17 -10.86
N LEU A 8 -50.00 -24.53 -9.62
CA LEU A 8 -49.48 -23.88 -8.41
C LEU A 8 -47.98 -24.12 -8.21
N ALA A 9 -47.44 -25.29 -8.57
CA ALA A 9 -46.00 -25.57 -8.50
C ALA A 9 -45.19 -24.78 -9.52
N ILE A 10 -45.71 -24.59 -10.73
CA ILE A 10 -45.04 -23.83 -11.80
C ILE A 10 -45.02 -22.34 -11.46
N THR A 11 -46.07 -21.76 -10.88
CA THR A 11 -46.06 -20.35 -10.44
C THR A 11 -45.11 -20.11 -9.27
N PHE A 12 -44.93 -21.04 -8.37
CA PHE A 12 -43.99 -20.89 -7.25
C PHE A 12 -42.52 -20.91 -7.71
N VAL A 13 -42.18 -21.76 -8.68
CA VAL A 13 -40.84 -21.85 -9.26
C VAL A 13 -40.50 -20.58 -10.04
N THR A 14 -41.44 -20.00 -10.78
CA THR A 14 -41.20 -18.75 -11.53
C THR A 14 -40.96 -17.55 -10.59
N ILE A 15 -41.66 -17.49 -9.45
CA ILE A 15 -41.45 -16.40 -8.45
C ILE A 15 -40.06 -16.47 -7.83
N ILE A 16 -39.53 -17.67 -7.53
CA ILE A 16 -38.19 -17.84 -6.96
C ILE A 16 -37.10 -17.45 -7.97
N ILE A 17 -37.27 -17.79 -9.26
CA ILE A 17 -36.30 -17.45 -10.31
C ILE A 17 -36.23 -15.93 -10.53
N VAL A 18 -37.38 -15.23 -10.51
CA VAL A 18 -37.42 -13.76 -10.66
C VAL A 18 -36.79 -13.07 -9.43
N SER A 19 -36.96 -13.61 -8.22
CA SER A 19 -36.33 -13.06 -7.02
C SER A 19 -34.79 -13.14 -7.08
N CYS A 20 -34.23 -14.28 -7.52
CA CYS A 20 -32.77 -14.44 -7.66
C CYS A 20 -32.17 -13.56 -8.77
N LEU A 21 -32.92 -13.29 -9.86
CA LEU A 21 -32.47 -12.41 -10.94
C LEU A 21 -32.55 -10.92 -10.53
N GLY A 22 -33.48 -10.56 -9.65
CA GLY A 22 -33.60 -9.21 -9.10
C GLY A 22 -32.45 -8.85 -8.15
N GLU A 23 -32.00 -9.78 -7.32
CA GLU A 23 -30.85 -9.57 -6.41
C GLU A 23 -29.51 -9.47 -7.16
N LYS A 24 -29.29 -10.27 -8.21
CA LYS A 24 -28.09 -10.12 -9.05
C LYS A 24 -28.02 -8.75 -9.74
N LYS A 25 -29.13 -8.24 -10.30
CA LYS A 25 -29.15 -6.92 -10.91
C LYS A 25 -28.95 -5.77 -9.91
N LYS A 26 -29.43 -5.92 -8.68
CA LYS A 26 -29.25 -4.91 -7.63
C LYS A 26 -27.80 -4.86 -7.14
N ASN A 27 -27.12 -6.00 -7.09
CA ASN A 27 -25.69 -6.04 -6.75
C ASN A 27 -24.80 -5.54 -7.89
N GLU A 28 -25.11 -5.81 -9.15
CA GLU A 28 -24.38 -5.25 -10.30
C GLU A 28 -24.53 -3.73 -10.40
N SER A 29 -25.72 -3.16 -10.13
CA SER A 29 -25.91 -1.71 -10.12
C SER A 29 -25.26 -1.02 -8.92
N ALA A 30 -25.08 -1.70 -7.78
CA ALA A 30 -24.33 -1.19 -6.64
C ALA A 30 -22.80 -1.23 -6.88
N LEU A 31 -22.31 -2.18 -7.65
CA LEU A 31 -20.91 -2.23 -8.11
C LEU A 31 -20.61 -1.20 -9.21
N ALA A 32 -21.56 -0.89 -10.08
CA ALA A 32 -21.41 0.12 -11.13
C ALA A 32 -21.31 1.55 -10.60
N ASN A 33 -21.77 1.82 -9.38
CA ASN A 33 -21.63 3.09 -8.67
C ASN A 33 -20.46 3.07 -7.65
N SER A 34 -19.45 2.19 -7.82
CA SER A 34 -18.27 2.21 -6.97
C SER A 34 -17.45 3.48 -7.23
N PRO A 35 -16.80 4.07 -6.21
CA PRO A 35 -15.99 5.29 -6.32
C PRO A 35 -14.69 5.09 -7.13
N GLN A 36 -14.75 4.28 -8.18
CA GLN A 36 -13.61 3.81 -8.98
C GLN A 36 -13.03 4.89 -9.89
N GLU A 37 -13.71 6.02 -10.06
CA GLU A 37 -13.30 7.08 -11.00
C GLU A 37 -12.35 8.12 -10.40
N LYS A 38 -12.29 8.28 -9.07
CA LYS A 38 -11.42 9.30 -8.49
C LYS A 38 -9.96 8.87 -8.56
N LEU A 39 -9.16 9.65 -9.30
CA LEU A 39 -7.71 9.54 -9.32
C LEU A 39 -7.11 10.54 -8.33
N TYR A 40 -6.19 10.06 -7.50
CA TYR A 40 -5.45 10.87 -6.54
C TYR A 40 -4.04 11.20 -7.04
N ALA A 41 -3.51 10.43 -7.98
CA ALA A 41 -2.26 10.74 -8.66
C ALA A 41 -2.52 11.80 -9.74
N VAL A 42 -1.96 12.98 -9.58
CA VAL A 42 -2.06 14.11 -10.51
C VAL A 42 -0.69 14.37 -11.11
N PHE A 43 -0.60 14.50 -12.42
CA PHE A 43 0.62 14.81 -13.15
C PHE A 43 0.53 16.16 -13.82
N ASP A 44 1.64 16.88 -13.86
CA ASP A 44 1.76 18.12 -14.61
C ASP A 44 1.98 17.87 -16.12
N ASP A 45 2.02 18.94 -16.93
CA ASP A 45 2.21 18.87 -18.38
C ASP A 45 3.58 18.29 -18.78
N SER A 46 4.55 18.30 -17.87
CA SER A 46 5.87 17.68 -18.03
C SER A 46 5.93 16.24 -17.54
N ASN A 47 4.79 15.66 -17.19
CA ASN A 47 4.67 14.29 -16.69
C ASN A 47 5.34 14.04 -15.33
N ASN A 48 5.52 15.09 -14.50
CA ASN A 48 5.97 14.95 -13.13
C ASN A 48 4.76 14.77 -12.22
N LEU A 49 4.87 13.90 -11.24
CA LEU A 49 3.83 13.72 -10.23
C LEU A 49 3.74 15.00 -9.36
N VAL A 50 2.56 15.58 -9.29
CA VAL A 50 2.26 16.69 -8.36
C VAL A 50 2.19 16.15 -6.94
N ARG A 51 2.87 16.79 -5.99
CA ARG A 51 2.91 16.36 -4.61
C ARG A 51 1.51 16.38 -3.98
N PRO A 52 0.97 15.24 -3.56
CA PRO A 52 -0.30 15.22 -2.84
C PRO A 52 -0.13 15.95 -1.50
N LYS A 53 -1.03 16.89 -1.18
CA LYS A 53 -0.96 17.67 0.06
C LYS A 53 -1.88 17.14 1.15
N ASP A 54 -2.91 16.42 0.76
CA ASP A 54 -3.96 15.88 1.63
C ASP A 54 -3.76 14.41 2.04
N TYR A 55 -2.63 13.80 1.69
CA TYR A 55 -2.35 12.37 1.91
C TYR A 55 -2.51 11.93 3.37
N ARG A 56 -2.32 12.83 4.34
CA ARG A 56 -2.51 12.52 5.76
C ARG A 56 -3.97 12.27 6.15
N SER A 57 -4.91 12.61 5.27
CA SER A 57 -6.34 12.25 5.40
C SER A 57 -6.69 10.89 4.76
N TRP A 58 -5.72 10.24 4.10
CA TRP A 58 -5.92 8.95 3.45
C TRP A 58 -5.83 7.80 4.45
N VAL A 59 -5.91 6.58 3.96
CA VAL A 59 -5.80 5.40 4.82
C VAL A 59 -4.34 5.25 5.28
N PHE A 60 -4.12 5.41 6.57
CA PHE A 60 -2.82 5.18 7.19
C PHE A 60 -2.56 3.68 7.29
N MET A 61 -1.58 3.18 6.56
CA MET A 61 -1.24 1.76 6.53
C MET A 61 -0.47 1.32 7.78
N GLY A 62 0.39 2.20 8.28
CA GLY A 62 1.23 1.96 9.46
C GLY A 62 2.54 2.73 9.41
N THR A 63 3.35 2.52 10.44
CA THR A 63 4.69 3.10 10.58
C THR A 63 5.73 1.99 10.74
N ALA A 64 6.77 2.02 9.90
CA ALA A 64 8.02 1.31 10.21
C ALA A 64 8.96 2.25 10.97
N SER A 65 9.66 1.73 11.98
CA SER A 65 10.71 2.46 12.70
C SER A 65 12.03 1.73 12.58
N THR A 66 13.00 2.39 11.95
CA THR A 66 14.34 1.86 11.67
C THR A 66 15.42 2.83 12.16
N PRO A 67 15.57 2.98 13.49
CA PRO A 67 16.49 3.95 14.05
C PRO A 67 17.95 3.55 13.81
N LYS A 68 18.80 4.52 13.51
CA LYS A 68 20.25 4.31 13.31
C LYS A 68 20.95 3.72 14.53
N SER A 69 20.38 3.87 15.70
CA SER A 69 20.89 3.25 16.93
C SER A 69 20.79 1.72 16.92
N GLN A 70 19.83 1.17 16.17
CA GLN A 70 19.68 -0.27 15.96
C GLN A 70 20.43 -0.76 14.71
N ASP A 71 20.41 0.03 13.64
CA ASP A 71 21.12 -0.27 12.40
C ASP A 71 21.76 0.99 11.80
N PRO A 72 23.08 1.19 11.96
CA PRO A 72 23.74 2.38 11.41
C PRO A 72 23.74 2.42 9.87
N ASN A 73 23.42 1.32 9.20
CA ASN A 73 23.38 1.23 7.74
C ASN A 73 21.94 1.24 7.18
N VAL A 74 20.96 1.62 7.98
CA VAL A 74 19.57 1.71 7.52
C VAL A 74 19.44 2.69 6.34
N ILE A 75 18.67 2.30 5.33
CA ILE A 75 18.46 3.11 4.12
C ILE A 75 17.55 4.31 4.45
N PHE A 76 16.47 4.06 5.18
CA PHE A 76 15.47 5.06 5.56
C PHE A 76 15.41 5.17 7.09
N PRO A 77 16.23 6.05 7.71
CA PRO A 77 16.05 6.37 9.12
C PRO A 77 14.87 7.35 9.24
N ASP A 78 14.26 7.48 10.31
CA ASP A 78 14.03 6.85 11.56
C ASP A 78 12.62 6.26 11.56
N PHE A 79 11.64 7.07 11.03
CA PHE A 79 10.23 6.69 10.90
C PHE A 79 9.75 6.81 9.45
N GLN A 80 8.89 5.87 9.07
CA GLN A 80 8.33 5.75 7.73
C GLN A 80 6.81 5.57 7.84
N ASN A 81 6.07 6.67 7.80
CA ASN A 81 4.62 6.64 7.77
C ASN A 81 4.13 6.38 6.34
N VAL A 82 3.24 5.44 6.15
CA VAL A 82 2.72 5.08 4.83
C VAL A 82 1.22 5.24 4.76
N TYR A 83 0.77 5.85 3.67
CA TYR A 83 -0.64 6.15 3.40
C TYR A 83 -0.98 5.69 1.99
N VAL A 84 -2.18 5.14 1.82
CA VAL A 84 -2.73 4.77 0.51
C VAL A 84 -4.02 5.55 0.25
N ASP A 85 -4.25 5.92 -0.99
CA ASP A 85 -5.50 6.55 -1.36
C ASP A 85 -6.71 5.65 -1.03
N PRO A 86 -7.81 6.22 -0.50
CA PRO A 86 -8.90 5.43 0.08
C PRO A 86 -9.66 4.61 -0.95
N VAL A 87 -9.69 5.05 -2.21
CA VAL A 87 -10.37 4.32 -3.28
C VAL A 87 -9.57 3.09 -3.67
N SER A 88 -8.26 3.22 -3.80
CA SER A 88 -7.37 2.09 -4.10
C SER A 88 -7.30 1.09 -2.96
N PHE A 89 -7.31 1.54 -1.70
CA PHE A 89 -7.39 0.63 -0.56
C PHE A 89 -8.69 -0.18 -0.55
N THR A 90 -9.82 0.48 -0.82
CA THR A 90 -11.12 -0.21 -0.90
C THR A 90 -11.15 -1.23 -2.05
N TYR A 91 -10.63 -0.85 -3.22
CA TYR A 91 -10.51 -1.75 -4.36
C TYR A 91 -9.66 -2.97 -4.04
N TRP A 92 -8.47 -2.76 -3.49
CA TRP A 92 -7.55 -3.83 -3.10
C TRP A 92 -8.17 -4.80 -2.08
N LYS A 93 -8.90 -4.30 -1.08
CA LYS A 93 -9.62 -5.16 -0.10
C LYS A 93 -10.65 -6.08 -0.77
N ILE A 94 -11.32 -5.62 -1.81
CA ILE A 94 -12.39 -6.35 -2.49
C ILE A 94 -11.82 -7.33 -3.51
N HIS A 95 -10.81 -6.89 -4.28
CA HIS A 95 -10.33 -7.63 -5.46
C HIS A 95 -9.00 -8.36 -5.20
N GLY A 96 -8.26 -8.03 -4.14
CA GLY A 96 -6.95 -8.62 -3.84
C GLY A 96 -5.82 -8.11 -4.74
N GLU A 97 -6.07 -7.09 -5.56
CA GLU A 97 -5.09 -6.49 -6.48
C GLU A 97 -5.17 -4.96 -6.48
N TRP A 98 -4.10 -4.29 -6.87
CA TRP A 98 -4.04 -2.83 -6.97
C TRP A 98 -4.60 -2.33 -8.29
N ARG A 99 -5.56 -1.39 -8.25
CA ARG A 99 -6.13 -0.77 -9.45
C ARG A 99 -5.15 0.18 -10.14
N GLU A 100 -5.38 0.48 -11.40
CA GLU A 100 -4.73 1.58 -12.10
C GLU A 100 -5.06 2.94 -11.44
N GLY A 101 -4.08 3.82 -11.35
CA GLY A 101 -4.19 5.10 -10.66
C GLY A 101 -4.00 5.01 -9.13
N THR A 102 -3.65 3.84 -8.58
CA THR A 102 -3.27 3.73 -7.17
C THR A 102 -2.07 4.63 -6.87
N ILE A 103 -2.17 5.39 -5.78
CA ILE A 103 -1.03 6.12 -5.22
C ILE A 103 -0.83 5.77 -3.74
N ILE A 104 0.40 5.43 -3.40
CA ILE A 104 0.86 5.20 -2.03
C ILE A 104 1.90 6.26 -1.70
N VAL A 105 1.73 6.96 -0.59
CA VAL A 105 2.65 8.00 -0.11
C VAL A 105 3.41 7.50 1.10
N LYS A 106 4.72 7.71 1.08
CA LYS A 106 5.63 7.42 2.19
C LYS A 106 6.22 8.73 2.70
N GLU A 107 5.93 9.05 3.94
CA GLU A 107 6.46 10.20 4.66
C GLU A 107 7.63 9.74 5.53
N LEU A 108 8.78 10.37 5.35
CA LEU A 108 9.99 10.08 6.12
C LEU A 108 10.22 11.18 7.17
N LEU A 109 10.32 10.75 8.44
CA LEU A 109 10.50 11.65 9.57
C LEU A 109 11.75 11.28 10.36
N ARG A 110 12.44 12.30 10.85
CA ARG A 110 13.54 12.14 11.79
C ARG A 110 13.02 11.79 13.17
N GLN A 111 13.86 11.14 13.95
CA GLN A 111 13.63 11.03 15.38
C GLN A 111 13.64 12.44 15.99
N GLY A 112 12.62 12.73 16.79
CA GLY A 112 12.51 13.91 17.62
C GLY A 112 12.96 13.61 19.04
N ASP A 113 12.09 13.92 20.01
CA ASP A 113 12.37 13.70 21.43
C ASP A 113 12.47 12.21 21.79
N THR A 114 13.19 11.92 22.86
CA THR A 114 13.33 10.57 23.42
C THR A 114 12.65 10.42 24.78
N VAL A 115 12.10 11.51 25.30
CA VAL A 115 11.42 11.56 26.60
C VAL A 115 10.11 12.31 26.45
N SER A 116 9.05 11.77 27.03
CA SER A 116 7.74 12.42 27.11
C SER A 116 7.04 12.04 28.40
N SER A 117 5.82 12.60 28.62
CA SER A 117 4.98 12.25 29.75
C SER A 117 4.56 10.77 29.81
N VAL A 118 4.62 10.06 28.69
CA VAL A 118 4.31 8.62 28.62
C VAL A 118 5.55 7.74 28.80
N GLY A 119 6.74 8.33 28.95
CA GLY A 119 8.00 7.59 29.18
C GLY A 119 9.09 7.87 28.17
N HIS A 120 10.14 7.05 28.25
CA HIS A 120 11.23 7.06 27.29
C HIS A 120 10.86 6.28 26.02
N GLY A 121 11.26 6.79 24.84
CA GLY A 121 10.98 6.14 23.57
C GLY A 121 11.52 6.94 22.39
N PHE A 122 11.11 6.55 21.21
CA PHE A 122 11.43 7.26 19.97
C PHE A 122 10.18 7.96 19.48
N PHE A 123 10.15 9.29 19.54
CA PHE A 123 9.03 10.10 19.07
C PHE A 123 9.34 10.69 17.71
N GLN A 124 8.30 10.79 16.87
CA GLN A 124 8.45 11.36 15.53
C GLN A 124 8.73 12.86 15.61
N GLY A 125 9.74 13.29 14.88
CA GLY A 125 10.13 14.70 14.75
C GLY A 125 9.76 15.27 13.40
N ALA A 126 10.61 16.18 12.88
CA ALA A 126 10.38 16.83 11.61
C ALA A 126 10.45 15.85 10.44
N HIS A 127 9.56 15.99 9.47
CA HIS A 127 9.66 15.27 8.21
C HIS A 127 10.79 15.87 7.34
N PHE A 128 11.46 15.03 6.56
CA PHE A 128 12.53 15.45 5.67
C PHE A 128 12.32 15.03 4.22
N GLU A 129 11.43 14.08 3.98
CA GLU A 129 11.09 13.63 2.64
C GLU A 129 9.64 13.16 2.58
N VAL A 130 9.04 13.33 1.41
CA VAL A 130 7.84 12.65 0.97
C VAL A 130 8.18 11.94 -0.32
N ALA A 131 7.91 10.65 -0.38
CA ALA A 131 8.02 9.85 -1.59
C ALA A 131 6.66 9.25 -1.93
N ALA A 132 6.46 8.88 -3.17
CA ALA A 132 5.23 8.20 -3.61
C ALA A 132 5.55 7.08 -4.60
N SER A 133 4.70 6.06 -4.62
CA SER A 133 4.61 5.10 -5.71
C SER A 133 3.25 5.20 -6.38
N VAL A 134 3.23 5.12 -7.71
CA VAL A 134 2.01 5.20 -8.52
C VAL A 134 1.95 4.03 -9.47
N LYS A 135 0.80 3.37 -9.54
CA LYS A 135 0.49 2.34 -10.52
C LYS A 135 -0.25 2.98 -11.71
N ASP A 136 0.39 2.99 -12.87
CA ASP A 136 -0.21 3.43 -14.12
C ASP A 136 0.49 2.72 -15.30
N SER A 137 -0.04 1.58 -15.70
CA SER A 137 0.55 0.74 -16.75
C SER A 137 0.58 1.41 -18.13
N LYS A 138 -0.30 2.36 -18.39
CA LYS A 138 -0.31 3.15 -19.62
C LYS A 138 0.81 4.19 -19.64
N ARG A 139 1.05 4.84 -18.51
CA ARG A 139 2.06 5.88 -18.34
C ARG A 139 3.46 5.28 -18.18
N PHE A 140 3.56 4.11 -17.54
CA PHE A 140 4.81 3.45 -17.20
C PHE A 140 4.87 2.02 -17.78
N PRO A 141 4.76 1.84 -19.13
CA PRO A 141 4.64 0.52 -19.75
C PRO A 141 5.89 -0.35 -19.62
N THR A 142 7.04 0.24 -19.29
CA THR A 142 8.32 -0.46 -19.10
C THR A 142 8.63 -0.80 -17.65
N MET A 143 7.80 -0.31 -16.71
CA MET A 143 7.97 -0.56 -15.29
C MET A 143 7.25 -1.85 -14.88
N HIS A 144 7.82 -2.58 -13.93
CA HIS A 144 7.24 -3.81 -13.41
C HIS A 144 5.83 -3.54 -12.85
N ASN A 145 4.85 -4.32 -13.28
CA ASN A 145 3.44 -4.16 -12.94
C ASN A 145 2.89 -2.73 -13.08
N GLY A 146 3.54 -1.85 -13.88
CA GLY A 146 3.15 -0.47 -14.07
C GLY A 146 3.43 0.47 -12.88
N TRP A 147 4.23 0.04 -11.90
CA TRP A 147 4.60 0.87 -10.76
C TRP A 147 5.81 1.76 -11.05
N ASN A 148 5.70 3.05 -10.74
CA ASN A 148 6.82 3.99 -10.75
C ASN A 148 6.94 4.76 -9.44
N TYR A 149 8.13 5.31 -9.16
CA TYR A 149 8.52 5.83 -7.85
C TYR A 149 9.00 7.27 -7.98
N PHE A 150 8.59 8.11 -7.02
CA PHE A 150 8.73 9.55 -7.07
C PHE A 150 9.19 10.10 -5.72
N GLY A 151 10.14 11.03 -5.73
CA GLY A 151 10.59 11.75 -4.55
C GLY A 151 10.29 13.23 -4.65
N PHE A 152 10.06 13.88 -3.52
CA PHE A 152 9.76 15.31 -3.45
C PHE A 152 10.79 16.11 -2.66
N ALA A 153 11.81 15.48 -2.10
CA ALA A 153 12.83 16.19 -1.34
C ALA A 153 13.77 17.02 -2.23
N ASP A 154 13.97 18.26 -1.88
CA ASP A 154 15.10 19.07 -2.33
C ASP A 154 16.11 19.15 -1.18
N PHE A 155 17.04 18.22 -1.14
CA PHE A 155 18.04 18.11 -0.06
C PHE A 155 19.00 19.33 -0.01
N LYS A 156 19.15 20.07 -1.12
CA LYS A 156 19.98 21.28 -1.16
C LYS A 156 19.28 22.45 -0.48
N LYS A 157 17.96 22.55 -0.64
CA LYS A 157 17.15 23.64 -0.08
C LYS A 157 16.45 23.24 1.21
N LEU A 158 16.57 21.99 1.65
CA LEU A 158 15.92 21.42 2.83
C LEU A 158 14.39 21.66 2.82
N LYS A 159 13.77 21.47 1.66
CA LYS A 159 12.32 21.62 1.46
C LYS A 159 11.75 20.55 0.54
N LEU A 160 10.43 20.43 0.51
CA LEU A 160 9.73 19.60 -0.44
C LEU A 160 9.36 20.41 -1.70
N ASN A 161 9.60 19.82 -2.87
CA ASN A 161 9.16 20.35 -4.14
C ASN A 161 7.64 20.15 -4.33
N GLU A 162 7.03 20.98 -5.16
CA GLU A 162 5.63 20.83 -5.56
C GLU A 162 5.45 19.70 -6.57
N THR A 163 6.48 19.44 -7.38
CA THR A 163 6.51 18.34 -8.36
C THR A 163 7.67 17.41 -8.09
N SER A 164 7.52 16.17 -8.49
CA SER A 164 8.44 15.09 -8.18
C SER A 164 9.71 15.09 -9.02
N ILE A 165 10.70 14.39 -8.47
CA ILE A 165 11.84 13.86 -9.23
C ILE A 165 11.62 12.35 -9.33
N PRO A 166 11.68 11.72 -10.53
CA PRO A 166 11.58 10.28 -10.67
C PRO A 166 12.74 9.58 -9.95
N LEU A 167 12.42 8.58 -9.11
CA LEU A 167 13.42 7.78 -8.39
C LEU A 167 13.80 6.50 -9.13
N GLY A 168 12.94 6.04 -10.03
CA GLY A 168 13.22 5.02 -11.04
C GLY A 168 13.75 3.68 -10.50
N ALA A 169 14.78 3.18 -11.19
CA ALA A 169 15.26 1.80 -11.06
C ALA A 169 15.75 1.38 -9.65
N GLN A 170 16.25 2.29 -8.84
CA GLN A 170 16.74 1.94 -7.49
C GLN A 170 15.61 1.49 -6.57
N CYS A 171 14.47 2.21 -6.60
CA CYS A 171 13.30 1.85 -5.80
C CYS A 171 12.62 0.61 -6.38
N ALA A 172 12.47 0.57 -7.71
CA ALA A 172 11.84 -0.54 -8.42
C ALA A 172 12.53 -1.87 -8.12
N GLY A 173 13.87 -1.94 -8.16
CA GLY A 173 14.61 -3.17 -7.91
C GLY A 173 14.36 -3.75 -6.51
N CYS A 174 14.27 -2.90 -5.48
CA CYS A 174 13.94 -3.34 -4.12
C CYS A 174 12.48 -3.83 -4.03
N HIS A 175 11.54 -3.05 -4.55
CA HIS A 175 10.12 -3.40 -4.52
C HIS A 175 9.84 -4.70 -5.29
N ASN A 176 10.35 -4.85 -6.51
CA ASN A 176 10.13 -6.04 -7.34
C ASN A 176 10.64 -7.33 -6.69
N ASN A 177 11.73 -7.25 -5.93
CA ASN A 177 12.38 -8.43 -5.37
C ASN A 177 11.91 -8.79 -3.94
N ASN A 178 11.34 -7.85 -3.21
CA ASN A 178 11.07 -8.03 -1.78
C ASN A 178 9.63 -7.73 -1.35
N ALA A 179 8.86 -7.02 -2.15
CA ALA A 179 7.44 -6.80 -1.88
C ALA A 179 6.63 -8.03 -2.31
N ILE A 180 5.69 -8.45 -1.47
CA ILE A 180 4.95 -9.71 -1.66
C ILE A 180 3.55 -9.53 -2.29
N ASP A 181 3.15 -8.31 -2.61
CA ASP A 181 1.84 -8.01 -3.19
C ASP A 181 1.96 -6.95 -4.31
N GLY A 182 2.41 -7.39 -5.49
CA GLY A 182 2.46 -6.53 -6.67
C GLY A 182 3.25 -5.23 -6.45
N ASP A 183 4.48 -5.34 -5.97
CA ASP A 183 5.39 -4.23 -5.64
C ASP A 183 5.02 -3.45 -4.36
N VAL A 184 4.10 -3.93 -3.52
CA VAL A 184 3.70 -3.30 -2.26
C VAL A 184 4.10 -4.16 -1.06
N PHE A 185 4.81 -3.56 -0.09
CA PHE A 185 5.23 -4.20 1.15
C PHE A 185 4.11 -4.24 2.18
N TYR A 186 3.01 -4.96 1.91
CA TYR A 186 1.92 -5.00 2.89
C TYR A 186 2.28 -5.77 4.18
N GLN A 187 3.27 -6.65 4.14
CA GLN A 187 3.72 -7.47 5.26
C GLN A 187 4.17 -6.66 6.48
N TYR A 188 4.54 -5.39 6.31
CA TYR A 188 4.99 -4.52 7.40
C TYR A 188 3.89 -3.64 8.00
N TYR A 189 2.69 -3.66 7.45
CA TYR A 189 1.66 -2.67 7.78
C TYR A 189 0.42 -3.32 8.40
N PRO A 190 0.11 -3.01 9.70
CA PRO A 190 -0.97 -3.65 10.43
C PRO A 190 -2.34 -3.53 9.75
N VAL A 191 -2.64 -2.38 9.17
CA VAL A 191 -3.92 -2.14 8.48
C VAL A 191 -4.07 -3.05 7.27
N MET A 192 -2.98 -3.27 6.54
CA MET A 192 -2.97 -4.17 5.38
C MET A 192 -3.07 -5.63 5.82
N LEU A 193 -2.32 -6.01 6.86
CA LEU A 193 -2.39 -7.35 7.44
C LEU A 193 -3.80 -7.66 7.95
N ALA A 194 -4.42 -6.74 8.70
CA ALA A 194 -5.79 -6.89 9.18
C ALA A 194 -6.80 -7.05 8.03
N ALA A 195 -6.63 -6.32 6.94
CA ALA A 195 -7.48 -6.47 5.75
C ALA A 195 -7.33 -7.84 5.05
N LYS A 196 -6.23 -8.55 5.30
CA LYS A 196 -5.99 -9.94 4.84
C LYS A 196 -6.31 -10.99 5.92
N GLY A 197 -6.90 -10.59 7.05
CA GLY A 197 -7.29 -11.49 8.15
C GLY A 197 -6.18 -11.81 9.16
N TYR A 198 -5.05 -11.10 9.10
CA TYR A 198 -3.99 -11.21 10.10
C TYR A 198 -4.16 -10.14 11.19
N GLY A 199 -3.73 -10.42 12.41
CA GLY A 199 -3.81 -9.43 13.50
C GLY A 199 -5.22 -9.22 14.05
N ASP A 200 -6.12 -10.16 13.85
CA ASP A 200 -7.51 -10.15 14.35
C ASP A 200 -7.65 -10.73 15.76
N GLY A 201 -6.52 -11.02 16.41
CA GLY A 201 -6.46 -11.72 17.70
C GLY A 201 -6.43 -13.23 17.57
N ASN A 202 -6.36 -13.78 16.36
CA ASN A 202 -6.14 -15.21 16.13
C ASN A 202 -4.63 -15.53 16.08
N PRO A 203 -4.07 -16.25 17.07
CA PRO A 203 -2.64 -16.57 17.13
C PRO A 203 -2.11 -17.33 15.90
N GLU A 204 -2.95 -18.09 15.20
CA GLU A 204 -2.57 -18.82 14.00
C GLU A 204 -2.27 -17.85 12.85
N ASN A 205 -3.07 -16.82 12.69
CA ASN A 205 -2.87 -15.79 11.66
C ASN A 205 -1.63 -14.94 11.94
N GLU A 206 -1.34 -14.64 13.18
CA GLU A 206 -0.14 -13.88 13.58
C GLU A 206 1.16 -14.64 13.26
N ASN A 207 1.18 -15.94 13.47
CA ASN A 207 2.35 -16.77 13.26
C ASN A 207 2.59 -17.15 11.80
N THR A 208 1.59 -17.06 10.95
CA THR A 208 1.64 -17.52 9.55
C THR A 208 1.54 -16.39 8.53
N ARG A 209 1.66 -15.12 8.97
CA ARG A 209 1.58 -13.98 8.05
C ARG A 209 2.64 -14.07 6.94
N PRO A 210 2.28 -13.68 5.71
CA PRO A 210 3.17 -13.76 4.56
C PRO A 210 4.45 -12.92 4.74
N GLY A 211 5.54 -13.37 4.16
CA GLY A 211 6.79 -12.63 4.07
C GLY A 211 7.66 -12.63 5.32
N LEU A 212 7.19 -13.17 6.47
CA LEU A 212 7.94 -13.11 7.73
C LEU A 212 9.28 -13.88 7.67
N VAL A 213 9.30 -15.03 7.03
CA VAL A 213 10.51 -15.88 6.92
C VAL A 213 11.43 -15.34 5.83
N GLU A 214 10.86 -15.00 4.69
CA GLU A 214 11.54 -14.45 3.52
C GLU A 214 12.21 -13.12 3.87
N ASP A 215 11.53 -12.23 4.58
CA ASP A 215 12.09 -10.96 5.04
C ASP A 215 13.32 -11.15 5.93
N TYR A 216 13.30 -12.13 6.82
CA TYR A 216 14.44 -12.43 7.68
C TYR A 216 15.64 -12.98 6.89
N GLN A 217 15.40 -13.79 5.86
CA GLN A 217 16.45 -14.28 4.97
C GLN A 217 17.06 -13.15 4.13
N HIS A 218 16.22 -12.28 3.56
CA HIS A 218 16.66 -11.10 2.81
C HIS A 218 17.47 -10.14 3.69
N TYR A 219 17.02 -9.87 4.91
CA TYR A 219 17.76 -9.05 5.86
C TYR A 219 19.17 -9.61 6.11
N LYS A 220 19.30 -10.90 6.36
CA LYS A 220 20.62 -11.55 6.54
C LYS A 220 21.51 -11.40 5.31
N ALA A 221 20.98 -11.65 4.12
CA ALA A 221 21.72 -11.56 2.87
C ALA A 221 22.22 -10.13 2.61
N ILE A 222 21.38 -9.11 2.83
CA ILE A 222 21.77 -7.71 2.72
C ILE A 222 22.87 -7.34 3.73
N LYS A 223 22.76 -7.78 4.96
CA LYS A 223 23.78 -7.54 6.00
C LYS A 223 25.12 -8.16 5.65
N GLU A 224 25.12 -9.36 5.15
CA GLU A 224 26.33 -10.05 4.72
C GLU A 224 26.97 -9.37 3.51
N TYR A 225 26.17 -8.97 2.52
CA TYR A 225 26.63 -8.20 1.37
C TYR A 225 27.32 -6.88 1.78
N ILE A 226 26.69 -6.10 2.66
CA ILE A 226 27.27 -4.84 3.17
C ILE A 226 28.57 -5.09 3.94
N LYS A 227 28.64 -6.15 4.76
CA LYS A 227 29.84 -6.54 5.49
C LYS A 227 30.98 -6.84 4.53
N ASN A 228 30.72 -7.62 3.49
CA ASN A 228 31.73 -8.02 2.50
C ASN A 228 32.26 -6.82 1.68
N MET A 229 31.39 -5.84 1.35
CA MET A 229 31.84 -4.61 0.70
C MET A 229 32.78 -3.77 1.56
N LYS A 230 32.62 -3.77 2.88
CA LYS A 230 33.49 -3.02 3.82
C LYS A 230 34.85 -3.68 4.02
N THR A 231 34.97 -4.98 3.82
CA THR A 231 36.21 -5.73 3.95
C THR A 231 37.08 -5.72 2.69
N GLN A 232 36.53 -5.26 1.56
CA GLN A 232 37.27 -5.14 0.28
C GLN A 232 37.86 -3.73 0.04
N LYS A 233 37.77 -2.82 1.01
CA LYS A 233 38.43 -1.51 1.05
C LYS A 233 39.57 -1.50 2.04
#